data_04e51daa614475a85fcbba3554f9e8e0
#
_entry.id   04e51daa614475a85fcbba3554f9e8e0
#
_cell.length_a   1.000
_cell.length_b   1.000
_cell.length_c   1.000
_cell.angle_alpha   90.00
_cell.angle_beta   90.00
_cell.angle_gamma   90.00
#
_symmetry.space_group_name_H-M   'P 1'
#
loop_
_entity.id
_entity.type
_entity.pdbx_description
1 polymer ?
#
loop_
_entity_poly.entity_id
_entity_poly.type
_entity_poly.pdbx_seq_one_letter_code
_entity_poly.pdbx_strand_id
1 'polypeptide(L)'
;RLNWAVMVGAYNSMVRKRKRQRQPENELPFQKLREDANLSQEELAVRIGVSSSTIRRWENGDEPTMSVRQMREFCRAVGVSFDELPDYLSQRVDEED
;
A
#
# COMPACT_ATOMS: atom_id res chain seq x y z
N ARG A 1 16.07 19.04 27.07
CA ARG A 1 14.92 19.70 26.59
C ARG A 1 14.46 19.09 25.27
N LEU A 2 13.16 18.91 25.13
CA LEU A 2 12.64 18.24 23.98
C LEU A 2 12.73 19.10 22.73
N ASN A 3 13.11 18.47 21.67
CA ASN A 3 13.16 19.09 20.37
C ASN A 3 11.79 18.97 19.73
N TRP A 4 11.30 20.06 19.15
CA TRP A 4 10.01 20.07 18.49
C TRP A 4 9.94 19.00 17.39
N ALA A 5 11.01 18.88 16.61
CA ALA A 5 11.02 17.92 15.50
C ALA A 5 10.92 16.48 16.02
N VAL A 6 11.55 16.21 17.15
CA VAL A 6 11.48 14.88 17.73
C VAL A 6 10.06 14.58 18.20
N MET A 7 9.41 15.57 18.80
CA MET A 7 8.05 15.38 19.25
C MET A 7 7.09 15.13 18.09
N VAL A 8 7.25 15.87 17.02
CA VAL A 8 6.42 15.70 15.84
C VAL A 8 6.65 14.32 15.22
N GLY A 9 7.91 13.91 15.16
CA GLY A 9 8.22 12.59 14.62
C GLY A 9 7.61 11.48 15.44
N ALA A 10 7.68 11.60 16.76
CA ALA A 10 7.10 10.61 17.64
C ALA A 10 5.58 10.54 17.49
N TYR A 11 4.94 11.70 17.39
CA TYR A 11 3.51 11.73 17.18
C TYR A 11 3.13 11.05 15.86
N ASN A 12 3.83 11.38 14.81
CA ASN A 12 3.54 10.80 13.50
C ASN A 12 3.73 9.29 13.50
N SER A 13 4.74 8.81 14.20
CA SER A 13 4.96 7.38 14.30
C SER A 13 3.81 6.70 15.03
N MET A 14 3.32 7.31 16.10
CA MET A 14 2.21 6.74 16.83
C MET A 14 0.96 6.69 16.00
N VAL A 15 0.67 7.75 15.27
CA VAL A 15 -0.51 7.79 14.40
C VAL A 15 -0.40 6.71 13.34
N ARG A 16 0.77 6.56 12.76
CA ARG A 16 0.99 5.56 11.73
C ARG A 16 0.80 4.16 12.27
N LYS A 17 1.33 3.89 13.45
CA LYS A 17 1.14 2.60 14.08
C LYS A 17 -0.32 2.31 14.32
N ARG A 18 -1.06 3.32 14.75
CA ARG A 18 -2.47 3.13 14.99
C ARG A 18 -3.20 2.72 13.73
N LYS A 19 -2.86 3.34 12.62
CA LYS A 19 -3.46 2.97 11.35
C LYS A 19 -3.11 1.56 10.95
N ARG A 20 -1.98 1.08 11.37
CA ARG A 20 -1.53 -0.24 10.98
C ARG A 20 -1.92 -1.32 11.96
N GLN A 21 -2.77 -1.01 12.90
CA GLN A 21 -3.17 -2.00 13.86
C GLN A 21 -4.15 -3.01 13.36
N ARG A 22 -4.70 -2.81 12.17
CA ARG A 22 -5.52 -3.88 11.60
C ARG A 22 -4.63 -5.10 11.42
N GLN A 23 -5.25 -6.27 11.47
CA GLN A 23 -4.51 -7.50 11.53
C GLN A 23 -3.78 -7.77 10.23
N PRO A 24 -2.48 -7.97 10.28
CA PRO A 24 -1.71 -8.20 9.05
C PRO A 24 -2.18 -9.40 8.25
N GLU A 25 -2.67 -10.43 8.92
CA GLU A 25 -3.10 -11.61 8.20
C GLU A 25 -4.33 -11.37 7.37
N ASN A 26 -5.04 -10.26 7.61
CA ASN A 26 -6.20 -9.90 6.80
C ASN A 26 -5.86 -8.89 5.73
N GLU A 27 -4.63 -8.48 5.68
CA GLU A 27 -4.22 -7.45 4.74
C GLU A 27 -3.86 -8.08 3.41
N LEU A 28 -4.41 -7.53 2.34
CA LEU A 28 -4.08 -8.03 1.01
C LEU A 28 -2.77 -7.44 0.53
N PRO A 29 -2.08 -8.14 -0.38
CA PRO A 29 -0.76 -7.67 -0.82
C PRO A 29 -0.77 -6.26 -1.39
N PHE A 30 -1.80 -5.89 -2.12
CA PHE A 30 -1.88 -4.55 -2.68
C PHE A 30 -1.81 -3.48 -1.58
N GLN A 31 -2.63 -3.65 -0.56
CA GLN A 31 -2.66 -2.69 0.53
C GLN A 31 -1.35 -2.69 1.29
N LYS A 32 -0.77 -3.85 1.50
CA LYS A 32 0.49 -3.94 2.21
C LYS A 32 1.60 -3.21 1.46
N LEU A 33 1.66 -3.42 0.16
CA LEU A 33 2.67 -2.73 -0.66
C LEU A 33 2.50 -1.22 -0.58
N ARG A 34 1.26 -0.77 -0.65
CA ARG A 34 1.00 0.67 -0.57
C ARG A 34 1.41 1.23 0.79
N GLU A 35 1.02 0.55 1.85
CA GLU A 35 1.30 1.06 3.19
C GLU A 35 2.78 1.01 3.51
N ASP A 36 3.47 -0.02 3.04
CA ASP A 36 4.91 -0.10 3.26
C ASP A 36 5.64 1.03 2.53
N ALA A 37 5.05 1.53 1.47
CA ALA A 37 5.62 2.67 0.74
C ALA A 37 5.16 4.01 1.31
N ASN A 38 4.34 3.99 2.36
CA ASN A 38 3.85 5.19 3.02
C ASN A 38 3.01 6.06 2.11
N LEU A 39 2.23 5.44 1.25
CA LEU A 39 1.36 6.16 0.34
C LEU A 39 -0.08 6.04 0.78
N SER A 40 -0.83 7.13 0.69
CA SER A 40 -2.27 7.07 0.89
C SER A 40 -2.92 6.48 -0.36
N GLN A 41 -4.19 6.11 -0.23
CA GLN A 41 -4.93 5.63 -1.39
C GLN A 41 -4.97 6.69 -2.47
N GLU A 42 -5.17 7.94 -2.08
CA GLU A 42 -5.22 9.03 -3.05
C GLU A 42 -3.88 9.24 -3.73
N GLU A 43 -2.80 9.16 -2.96
CA GLU A 43 -1.47 9.35 -3.55
C GLU A 43 -1.16 8.28 -4.56
N LEU A 44 -1.47 7.04 -4.23
CA LEU A 44 -1.20 5.95 -5.16
C LEU A 44 -2.09 6.07 -6.38
N ALA A 45 -3.34 6.45 -6.19
CA ALA A 45 -4.26 6.62 -7.31
C ALA A 45 -3.72 7.63 -8.31
N VAL A 46 -3.21 8.74 -7.83
CA VAL A 46 -2.62 9.76 -8.69
C VAL A 46 -1.42 9.18 -9.45
N ARG A 47 -0.58 8.43 -8.76
CA ARG A 47 0.60 7.85 -9.37
C ARG A 47 0.26 6.91 -10.51
N ILE A 48 -0.76 6.08 -10.30
CA ILE A 48 -1.15 5.08 -11.30
C ILE A 48 -2.06 5.69 -12.36
N GLY A 49 -2.80 6.72 -12.00
CA GLY A 49 -3.75 7.32 -12.92
C GLY A 49 -5.13 6.69 -12.86
N VAL A 50 -5.56 6.33 -11.66
CA VAL A 50 -6.91 5.80 -11.44
C VAL A 50 -7.54 6.59 -10.31
N SER A 51 -8.81 6.33 -10.02
CA SER A 51 -9.49 7.02 -8.92
C SER A 51 -9.17 6.32 -7.61
N SER A 52 -9.30 7.05 -6.52
CA SER A 52 -9.12 6.44 -5.22
C SER A 52 -10.17 5.40 -4.92
N SER A 53 -11.36 5.53 -5.52
CA SER A 53 -12.38 4.49 -5.40
C SER A 53 -11.90 3.18 -5.99
N THR A 54 -11.19 3.26 -7.12
CA THR A 54 -10.64 2.08 -7.75
C THR A 54 -9.61 1.41 -6.83
N ILE A 55 -8.76 2.22 -6.21
CA ILE A 55 -7.79 1.68 -5.25
C ILE A 55 -8.51 0.96 -4.13
N ARG A 56 -9.57 1.57 -3.62
CA ARG A 56 -10.33 0.94 -2.52
C ARG A 56 -10.90 -0.40 -2.93
N ARG A 57 -11.46 -0.47 -4.14
CA ARG A 57 -12.00 -1.74 -4.62
C ARG A 57 -10.93 -2.82 -4.67
N TRP A 58 -9.76 -2.44 -5.15
CA TRP A 58 -8.66 -3.39 -5.25
C TRP A 58 -8.20 -3.84 -3.86
N GLU A 59 -8.28 -2.96 -2.88
CA GLU A 59 -7.90 -3.33 -1.52
C GLU A 59 -8.98 -4.11 -0.81
N ASN A 60 -10.19 -4.14 -1.40
CA ASN A 60 -11.28 -4.92 -0.82
C ASN A 60 -11.48 -6.26 -1.51
N GLY A 61 -10.62 -6.61 -2.44
CA GLY A 61 -10.66 -7.95 -3.00
C GLY A 61 -10.77 -8.04 -4.50
N ASP A 62 -11.04 -6.94 -5.19
CA ASP A 62 -11.06 -6.97 -6.64
C ASP A 62 -9.62 -6.99 -7.15
N GLU A 63 -9.31 -7.97 -7.97
CA GLU A 63 -7.95 -8.02 -8.50
C GLU A 63 -7.69 -6.81 -9.38
N PRO A 64 -6.56 -6.11 -9.18
CA PRO A 64 -6.27 -4.92 -9.98
C PRO A 64 -6.18 -5.22 -11.46
N THR A 65 -6.75 -4.30 -12.23
CA THR A 65 -6.66 -4.35 -13.69
C THR A 65 -5.87 -3.13 -14.11
N MET A 66 -4.67 -3.34 -14.58
CA MET A 66 -3.77 -2.24 -14.92
C MET A 66 -3.17 -2.48 -16.29
N SER A 67 -3.00 -1.38 -17.03
CA SER A 67 -2.22 -1.43 -18.24
C SER A 67 -0.75 -1.65 -17.88
N VAL A 68 0.06 -1.95 -18.89
CA VAL A 68 1.49 -2.11 -18.64
C VAL A 68 2.07 -0.83 -18.07
N ARG A 69 1.65 0.31 -18.59
CA ARG A 69 2.14 1.60 -18.08
C ARG A 69 1.75 1.79 -16.62
N GLN A 70 0.51 1.47 -16.31
CA GLN A 70 0.04 1.62 -14.93
C GLN A 70 0.79 0.69 -13.99
N MET A 71 1.04 -0.53 -14.43
CA MET A 71 1.77 -1.48 -13.62
C MET A 71 3.20 -1.00 -13.38
N ARG A 72 3.81 -0.39 -14.40
CA ARG A 72 5.14 0.16 -14.25
C ARG A 72 5.16 1.28 -13.22
N GLU A 73 4.16 2.16 -13.28
CA GLU A 73 4.07 3.24 -12.30
C GLU A 73 3.78 2.71 -10.91
N PHE A 74 2.97 1.68 -10.82
CA PHE A 74 2.70 1.07 -9.54
C PHE A 74 3.98 0.52 -8.92
N CYS A 75 4.77 -0.19 -9.69
CA CYS A 75 6.02 -0.74 -9.18
C CYS A 75 6.97 0.36 -8.72
N ARG A 76 7.05 1.45 -9.48
CA ARG A 76 7.87 2.57 -9.07
C ARG A 76 7.39 3.20 -7.78
N ALA A 77 6.08 3.34 -7.66
CA ALA A 77 5.50 4.00 -6.50
C ALA A 77 5.74 3.19 -5.23
N VAL A 78 5.60 1.88 -5.31
CA VAL A 78 5.76 1.04 -4.11
C VAL A 78 7.19 0.54 -3.93
N GLY A 79 8.05 0.78 -4.91
CA GLY A 79 9.47 0.50 -4.71
C GLY A 79 9.87 -0.95 -4.85
N VAL A 80 9.11 -1.73 -5.61
CA VAL A 80 9.46 -3.13 -5.85
C VAL A 80 9.52 -3.36 -7.35
N SER A 81 10.29 -4.36 -7.76
CA SER A 81 10.35 -4.71 -9.16
C SER A 81 9.13 -5.57 -9.51
N PHE A 82 8.85 -5.62 -10.81
CA PHE A 82 7.73 -6.43 -11.27
C PHE A 82 7.90 -7.89 -10.86
N ASP A 83 9.13 -8.39 -10.92
CA ASP A 83 9.39 -9.78 -10.57
C ASP A 83 9.17 -10.09 -9.10
N GLU A 84 9.18 -9.07 -8.25
CA GLU A 84 8.96 -9.26 -6.83
C GLU A 84 7.50 -9.24 -6.44
N LEU A 85 6.61 -8.94 -7.39
CA LEU A 85 5.19 -8.89 -7.08
C LEU A 85 4.63 -10.29 -6.95
N PRO A 86 3.66 -10.49 -6.05
CA PRO A 86 2.96 -11.77 -5.99
C PRO A 86 2.10 -11.93 -7.23
N ASP A 87 1.69 -13.16 -7.50
CA ASP A 87 0.85 -13.43 -8.67
C ASP A 87 -0.49 -12.73 -8.60
N TYR A 88 -1.03 -12.57 -7.40
CA TYR A 88 -2.31 -11.92 -7.21
C TYR A 88 -2.17 -10.86 -6.13
N LEU A 89 -2.66 -9.66 -6.42
CA LEU A 89 -2.54 -8.55 -5.49
C LEU A 89 -3.74 -8.43 -4.56
N SER A 90 -4.83 -9.08 -4.90
CA SER A 90 -6.03 -9.04 -4.08
C SER A 90 -6.37 -10.38 -3.48
N GLN A 91 -5.40 -11.26 -3.34
CA GLN A 91 -5.57 -12.53 -2.66
C GLN A 91 -4.47 -12.67 -1.63
N ARG A 92 -4.84 -13.16 -0.47
CA ARG A 92 -3.85 -13.37 0.58
C ARG A 92 -2.85 -14.43 0.15
N VAL A 93 -1.61 -14.17 0.49
CA VAL A 93 -0.59 -15.15 0.19
C VAL A 93 -0.51 -16.07 1.39
N ASP A 94 -1.15 -17.22 1.25
CA ASP A 94 -1.14 -18.10 2.33
C ASP A 94 -0.17 -19.07 2.15
N GLU A 95 0.49 -19.06 2.51
CA GLU A 95 1.21 -19.83 2.34
C GLU A 95 1.03 -21.06 2.77
N GLU A 96 0.59 -21.43 3.12
CA GLU A 96 0.47 -22.48 3.42
C GLU A 96 0.32 -23.27 2.78
N ASP A 97 0.16 -23.28 2.34
CA ASP A 97 0.05 -24.07 1.74
C ASP A 97 0.80 -24.55 1.43
#